data_2f2e387677af520bb8b8f90ad7580f90
#
_entry.id   2f2e387677af520bb8b8f90ad7580f90
#
_cell.length_a   1.000
_cell.length_b   1.000
_cell.length_c   1.000
_cell.angle_alpha   90.00
_cell.angle_beta   90.00
_cell.angle_gamma   90.00
#
_symmetry.space_group_name_H-M   'P 1'
#
loop_
_entity.id
_entity.type
_entity.pdbx_description
1 polymer ?
#
loop_
_entity_poly.entity_id
_entity_poly.type
_entity_poly.pdbx_seq_one_letter_code
_entity_poly.pdbx_strand_id
1 'polypeptide(L)'
;MKTLAVVSALLSLAAGLAIPEDATPLEIISSRPLTIEERSSCPKGGDLPKGALQPTLMVPISKNLPDVAFGPTWNPIVTPNDFCTIFNLVIPSSGFNKTCTLEFLFPSHGQTFSPYIYNGAGHFTFTGYAFFSGATPETTYNNQPPPGPSPPSPPAVLAPGNAYVINAGPCFIPEGEASMEVSGALCSPDTDLVYLQTENMGCPIGFYVVISDPEE
;
A
#
# COMPACT_ATOMS: atom_id res chain seq x y z
N MET A 1 26.53 71.80 -32.90
CA MET A 1 25.22 71.17 -33.21
C MET A 1 24.66 70.74 -31.91
N LYS A 2 23.44 71.07 -31.59
CA LYS A 2 22.87 71.16 -30.24
C LYS A 2 22.39 69.80 -29.75
N THR A 3 22.89 69.32 -28.59
CA THR A 3 22.39 68.18 -27.84
C THR A 3 21.31 68.66 -26.85
N LEU A 4 20.10 68.22 -27.01
CA LEU A 4 19.03 68.35 -25.99
C LEU A 4 19.08 67.19 -25.00
N ALA A 5 19.27 67.54 -23.74
CA ALA A 5 19.08 66.60 -22.63
C ALA A 5 17.63 66.73 -22.12
N VAL A 6 16.91 65.66 -22.14
CA VAL A 6 15.57 65.54 -21.53
C VAL A 6 15.74 64.91 -20.15
N VAL A 7 15.45 65.66 -19.12
CA VAL A 7 15.40 65.21 -17.74
C VAL A 7 13.95 64.80 -17.43
N SER A 8 13.72 63.52 -17.26
CA SER A 8 12.42 62.99 -16.79
C SER A 8 12.43 62.85 -15.27
N ALA A 9 11.62 63.67 -14.62
CA ALA A 9 11.37 63.56 -13.18
C ALA A 9 10.32 62.48 -12.90
N LEU A 10 10.71 61.45 -12.18
CA LEU A 10 9.81 60.46 -11.64
C LEU A 10 9.28 60.92 -10.27
N LEU A 11 8.02 61.28 -10.20
CA LEU A 11 7.30 61.47 -8.94
C LEU A 11 6.90 60.08 -8.40
N SER A 12 7.47 59.66 -7.29
CA SER A 12 7.05 58.52 -6.50
C SER A 12 5.90 58.95 -5.57
N LEU A 13 4.67 58.52 -5.88
CA LEU A 13 3.56 58.51 -4.92
C LEU A 13 3.75 57.37 -3.92
N ALA A 14 4.13 57.68 -2.70
CA ALA A 14 4.05 56.76 -1.58
C ALA A 14 2.60 56.78 -1.07
N ALA A 15 1.78 55.81 -1.46
CA ALA A 15 0.51 55.52 -0.82
C ALA A 15 0.79 54.76 0.47
N GLY A 16 0.70 55.46 1.60
CA GLY A 16 0.73 54.81 2.92
C GLY A 16 -0.56 54.04 3.12
N LEU A 17 -0.49 52.69 3.13
CA LEU A 17 -1.55 51.83 3.62
C LEU A 17 -1.54 51.89 5.15
N ALA A 18 -2.53 52.52 5.75
CA ALA A 18 -2.80 52.45 7.18
C ALA A 18 -3.19 51.01 7.52
N ILE A 19 -2.35 50.33 8.32
CA ILE A 19 -2.67 49.05 8.91
C ILE A 19 -3.64 49.34 10.05
N PRO A 20 -4.83 48.69 10.12
CA PRO A 20 -5.72 48.82 11.25
C PRO A 20 -5.02 48.27 12.50
N GLU A 21 -5.04 49.02 13.59
CA GLU A 21 -4.37 48.73 14.87
C GLU A 21 -5.10 47.70 15.73
N ASP A 22 -5.99 46.90 15.13
CA ASP A 22 -6.81 45.89 15.81
C ASP A 22 -6.55 44.43 15.26
N ALA A 23 -5.32 44.19 14.86
CA ALA A 23 -4.90 42.81 14.59
C ALA A 23 -4.53 42.15 15.94
N THR A 24 -5.46 41.38 16.49
CA THR A 24 -5.14 40.42 17.56
C THR A 24 -3.92 39.62 17.13
N PRO A 25 -2.90 39.45 18.00
CA PRO A 25 -1.76 38.61 17.66
C PRO A 25 -2.27 37.23 17.28
N LEU A 26 -1.95 36.78 16.05
CA LEU A 26 -2.09 35.38 15.71
C LEU A 26 -1.32 34.61 16.77
N GLU A 27 -2.04 33.91 17.65
CA GLU A 27 -1.42 32.90 18.49
C GLU A 27 -0.66 31.97 17.54
N ILE A 28 0.64 32.06 17.58
CA ILE A 28 1.51 31.04 17.03
C ILE A 28 1.14 29.81 17.84
N ILE A 29 0.26 28.97 17.28
CA ILE A 29 0.06 27.61 17.78
C ILE A 29 1.47 27.04 17.73
N SER A 30 2.12 26.99 18.89
CA SER A 30 3.41 26.37 19.07
C SER A 30 3.26 24.95 18.50
N SER A 31 3.80 24.76 17.31
CA SER A 31 3.97 23.43 16.75
C SER A 31 4.94 22.72 17.66
N ARG A 32 4.40 22.12 18.74
CA ARG A 32 5.15 21.23 19.61
C ARG A 32 5.82 20.21 18.69
N PRO A 33 7.15 20.11 18.67
CA PRO A 33 7.77 19.05 17.90
C PRO A 33 7.20 17.75 18.41
N LEU A 34 6.50 17.01 17.53
CA LEU A 34 6.03 15.67 17.86
C LEU A 34 7.26 14.88 18.27
N THR A 35 7.31 14.41 19.52
CA THR A 35 8.37 13.54 19.98
C THR A 35 8.31 12.25 19.17
N ILE A 36 9.45 11.61 18.91
CA ILE A 36 9.54 10.35 18.15
C ILE A 36 8.63 9.27 18.75
N GLU A 37 8.34 9.33 20.05
CA GLU A 37 7.42 8.42 20.75
C GLU A 37 5.94 8.62 20.39
N GLU A 38 5.52 9.83 19.99
CA GLU A 38 4.13 10.08 19.55
C GLU A 38 3.88 9.64 18.07
N ARG A 39 4.94 9.23 17.37
CA ARG A 39 4.86 8.86 15.93
C ARG A 39 4.61 7.38 15.67
N SER A 40 4.52 6.51 16.67
CA SER A 40 4.78 5.12 16.38
C SER A 40 4.03 4.06 17.13
N SER A 41 2.76 4.16 17.31
CA SER A 41 2.02 2.92 17.46
C SER A 41 1.49 2.53 16.09
N CYS A 42 1.88 1.38 15.59
CA CYS A 42 1.27 0.80 14.41
C CYS A 42 -0.25 0.59 14.65
N PRO A 43 -1.06 0.46 13.61
CA PRO A 43 -2.45 0.07 13.79
C PRO A 43 -2.55 -1.17 14.68
N LYS A 44 -3.62 -1.28 15.46
CA LYS A 44 -3.84 -2.47 16.27
C LYS A 44 -3.78 -3.73 15.40
N GLY A 45 -2.90 -4.67 15.74
CA GLY A 45 -2.62 -5.85 14.93
C GLY A 45 -1.70 -5.59 13.73
N GLY A 46 -1.11 -4.40 13.62
CA GLY A 46 -0.19 -4.04 12.54
C GLY A 46 1.30 -4.25 12.84
N ASP A 47 1.60 -4.91 13.95
CA ASP A 47 2.97 -5.32 14.31
C ASP A 47 3.23 -6.72 13.76
N LEU A 48 4.25 -6.85 12.91
CA LEU A 48 4.62 -8.15 12.34
C LEU A 48 5.45 -8.97 13.32
N PRO A 49 5.07 -10.22 13.61
CA PRO A 49 5.91 -11.12 14.35
C PRO A 49 7.16 -11.49 13.53
N LYS A 50 8.24 -11.84 14.24
CA LYS A 50 9.46 -12.32 13.59
C LYS A 50 9.17 -13.56 12.74
N GLY A 51 9.57 -13.51 11.48
CA GLY A 51 9.37 -14.60 10.52
C GLY A 51 8.05 -14.51 9.75
N ALA A 52 7.31 -13.41 9.84
CA ALA A 52 6.23 -13.14 8.90
C ALA A 52 6.75 -13.17 7.46
N LEU A 53 5.97 -13.76 6.57
CA LEU A 53 6.33 -13.94 5.17
C LEU A 53 5.79 -12.78 4.35
N GLN A 54 6.62 -12.23 3.46
CA GLN A 54 6.21 -11.22 2.49
C GLN A 54 6.12 -11.82 1.08
N PRO A 55 5.45 -11.16 0.13
CA PRO A 55 5.41 -11.61 -1.25
C PRO A 55 6.81 -11.79 -1.84
N THR A 56 7.03 -12.90 -2.51
CA THR A 56 8.27 -13.22 -3.23
C THR A 56 8.27 -12.64 -4.65
N LEU A 57 7.08 -12.42 -5.20
CA LEU A 57 6.85 -11.82 -6.51
C LEU A 57 5.55 -11.04 -6.49
N MET A 58 5.54 -9.88 -7.13
CA MET A 58 4.34 -9.08 -7.37
C MET A 58 4.32 -8.64 -8.82
N VAL A 59 3.21 -8.91 -9.52
CA VAL A 59 3.08 -8.66 -10.96
C VAL A 59 1.80 -7.89 -11.23
N PRO A 60 1.88 -6.64 -11.72
CA PRO A 60 0.72 -5.90 -12.20
C PRO A 60 0.19 -6.50 -13.48
N ILE A 61 -1.14 -6.54 -13.60
CA ILE A 61 -1.86 -6.92 -14.81
C ILE A 61 -2.89 -5.86 -15.13
N SER A 62 -3.16 -5.59 -16.41
CA SER A 62 -4.12 -4.56 -16.83
C SER A 62 -5.20 -5.16 -17.74
N LYS A 63 -6.46 -4.89 -17.39
CA LYS A 63 -7.60 -5.29 -18.19
C LYS A 63 -7.66 -4.54 -19.54
N ASN A 64 -7.19 -3.29 -19.55
CA ASN A 64 -7.17 -2.46 -20.75
C ASN A 64 -5.99 -2.80 -21.68
N LEU A 65 -4.95 -3.44 -21.14
CA LEU A 65 -3.77 -3.92 -21.88
C LEU A 65 -3.57 -5.43 -21.62
N PRO A 66 -4.54 -6.27 -22.04
CA PRO A 66 -4.69 -7.63 -21.53
C PRO A 66 -3.56 -8.60 -21.91
N ASP A 67 -2.80 -8.30 -22.95
CA ASP A 67 -1.69 -9.12 -23.46
C ASP A 67 -0.31 -8.53 -23.11
N VAL A 68 -0.27 -7.42 -22.36
CA VAL A 68 0.98 -6.78 -21.95
C VAL A 68 1.46 -7.35 -20.61
N ALA A 69 2.68 -7.87 -20.60
CA ALA A 69 3.38 -8.25 -19.38
C ALA A 69 4.14 -7.03 -18.83
N PHE A 70 3.79 -6.61 -17.61
CA PHE A 70 4.43 -5.46 -16.95
C PHE A 70 5.69 -5.86 -16.17
N GLY A 71 5.85 -7.16 -15.92
CA GLY A 71 6.96 -7.69 -15.15
C GLY A 71 6.82 -7.46 -13.63
N PRO A 72 7.82 -7.88 -12.83
CA PRO A 72 7.80 -7.76 -11.37
C PRO A 72 7.94 -6.32 -10.89
N THR A 73 7.30 -6.03 -9.76
CA THR A 73 7.42 -4.73 -9.07
C THR A 73 7.42 -4.89 -7.56
N TRP A 74 8.04 -3.95 -6.83
CA TRP A 74 7.85 -3.77 -5.39
C TRP A 74 6.82 -2.69 -5.06
N ASN A 75 6.25 -2.06 -6.09
CA ASN A 75 5.19 -1.07 -5.96
C ASN A 75 3.91 -1.63 -6.61
N PRO A 76 3.12 -2.42 -5.88
CA PRO A 76 1.82 -2.88 -6.37
C PRO A 76 0.96 -1.73 -6.84
N ILE A 77 0.23 -1.93 -7.93
CA ILE A 77 -0.64 -0.94 -8.55
C ILE A 77 -2.04 -1.55 -8.66
N VAL A 78 -3.03 -0.86 -8.13
CA VAL A 78 -4.44 -1.16 -8.31
C VAL A 78 -5.13 0.13 -8.74
N THR A 79 -5.89 0.08 -9.82
CA THR A 79 -6.70 1.21 -10.30
C THR A 79 -8.12 0.78 -10.61
N PRO A 80 -9.10 1.70 -10.56
CA PRO A 80 -10.50 1.35 -10.79
C PRO A 80 -10.73 0.63 -12.12
N ASN A 81 -11.21 -0.62 -12.02
CA ASN A 81 -11.59 -1.47 -13.17
C ASN A 81 -10.50 -1.74 -14.22
N ASP A 82 -9.21 -1.53 -13.90
CA ASP A 82 -8.10 -1.76 -14.82
C ASP A 82 -6.96 -2.54 -14.16
N PHE A 83 -6.00 -1.85 -13.53
CA PHE A 83 -4.87 -2.52 -12.93
C PHE A 83 -5.27 -3.33 -11.70
N CYS A 84 -4.83 -4.58 -11.68
CA CYS A 84 -4.75 -5.44 -10.50
C CYS A 84 -3.29 -5.83 -10.28
N THR A 85 -2.93 -6.22 -9.07
CA THR A 85 -1.61 -6.82 -8.81
C THR A 85 -1.79 -8.24 -8.26
N ILE A 86 -1.06 -9.19 -8.84
CA ILE A 86 -0.95 -10.57 -8.35
C ILE A 86 0.24 -10.64 -7.39
N PHE A 87 0.03 -11.29 -6.24
CA PHE A 87 1.02 -11.50 -5.19
C PHE A 87 1.28 -12.99 -5.04
N ASN A 88 2.54 -13.41 -5.18
CA ASN A 88 2.98 -14.76 -4.85
C ASN A 88 3.59 -14.78 -3.46
N LEU A 89 3.25 -15.76 -2.67
CA LEU A 89 3.78 -16.04 -1.33
C LEU A 89 4.26 -17.48 -1.29
N VAL A 90 5.39 -17.73 -0.67
CA VAL A 90 5.95 -19.08 -0.50
C VAL A 90 5.84 -19.48 0.97
N ILE A 91 4.97 -20.43 1.26
CA ILE A 91 4.80 -20.99 2.59
C ILE A 91 5.84 -22.10 2.76
N PRO A 92 6.76 -22.02 3.75
CA PRO A 92 7.79 -23.04 3.98
C PRO A 92 7.21 -24.30 4.65
N SER A 93 7.97 -25.39 4.64
CA SER A 93 7.58 -26.65 5.29
C SER A 93 7.28 -26.51 6.79
N SER A 94 7.80 -25.47 7.46
CA SER A 94 7.44 -25.16 8.85
C SER A 94 5.98 -24.78 9.05
N GLY A 95 5.22 -24.52 7.96
CA GLY A 95 3.77 -24.34 7.96
C GLY A 95 2.98 -25.64 8.01
N PHE A 96 3.62 -26.83 7.96
CA PHE A 96 2.92 -28.11 8.07
C PHE A 96 2.18 -28.20 9.41
N ASN A 97 0.88 -28.53 9.36
CA ASN A 97 -0.03 -28.58 10.51
C ASN A 97 -0.11 -27.25 11.31
N LYS A 98 0.13 -26.10 10.65
CA LYS A 98 0.01 -24.76 11.24
C LYS A 98 -1.16 -23.98 10.62
N THR A 99 -1.48 -22.88 11.27
CA THR A 99 -2.42 -21.87 10.75
C THR A 99 -1.64 -20.78 10.03
N CYS A 100 -2.10 -20.44 8.81
CA CYS A 100 -1.63 -19.31 8.03
C CYS A 100 -2.67 -18.20 8.07
N THR A 101 -2.25 -17.02 8.52
CA THR A 101 -3.07 -15.82 8.50
C THR A 101 -2.52 -14.85 7.45
N LEU A 102 -3.30 -14.62 6.39
CA LEU A 102 -3.00 -13.59 5.40
C LEU A 102 -3.50 -12.26 5.93
N GLU A 103 -2.58 -11.32 6.07
CA GLU A 103 -2.84 -9.97 6.57
C GLU A 103 -2.56 -8.93 5.48
N PHE A 104 -3.33 -7.85 5.49
CA PHE A 104 -3.01 -6.62 4.77
C PHE A 104 -2.83 -5.50 5.79
N LEU A 105 -1.60 -5.03 5.91
CA LEU A 105 -1.24 -3.95 6.81
C LEU A 105 -1.30 -2.63 6.06
N PHE A 106 -2.11 -1.70 6.56
CA PHE A 106 -2.35 -0.43 5.91
C PHE A 106 -2.23 0.73 6.91
N PRO A 107 -0.99 1.06 7.35
CA PRO A 107 -0.77 2.17 8.27
C PRO A 107 -1.17 3.51 7.62
N SER A 108 -1.49 4.50 8.44
CA SER A 108 -1.64 5.88 7.99
C SER A 108 -0.29 6.51 7.64
N HIS A 109 -0.30 7.63 6.90
CA HIS A 109 0.92 8.39 6.60
C HIS A 109 1.68 8.88 7.85
N GLY A 110 1.00 8.98 9.00
CA GLY A 110 1.65 9.31 10.26
C GLY A 110 2.37 8.12 10.93
N GLN A 111 2.09 6.90 10.51
CA GLN A 111 2.59 5.66 11.11
C GLN A 111 3.70 5.00 10.26
N THR A 112 3.76 5.28 8.97
CA THR A 112 4.77 4.73 8.07
C THR A 112 5.49 5.82 7.28
N PHE A 113 6.76 5.58 6.92
CA PHE A 113 7.52 6.38 5.95
C PHE A 113 7.46 5.78 4.54
N SER A 114 6.87 4.60 4.39
CA SER A 114 6.65 4.01 3.07
C SER A 114 5.70 4.87 2.27
N PRO A 115 6.09 5.30 1.06
CA PRO A 115 5.21 6.09 0.21
C PRO A 115 4.05 5.24 -0.28
N TYR A 116 2.84 5.82 -0.25
CA TYR A 116 1.68 5.23 -0.90
C TYR A 116 0.72 6.31 -1.40
N ILE A 117 -0.07 5.97 -2.41
CA ILE A 117 -1.20 6.74 -2.93
C ILE A 117 -2.46 5.92 -2.66
N TYR A 118 -3.47 6.55 -2.09
CA TYR A 118 -4.77 5.97 -1.87
C TYR A 118 -5.84 7.02 -2.16
N ASN A 119 -6.74 6.70 -3.09
CA ASN A 119 -7.83 7.58 -3.47
C ASN A 119 -9.03 6.75 -3.93
N GLY A 120 -10.18 6.91 -3.28
CA GLY A 120 -11.39 6.17 -3.60
C GLY A 120 -12.15 5.72 -2.36
N ALA A 121 -13.16 4.86 -2.55
CA ALA A 121 -14.04 4.40 -1.48
C ALA A 121 -13.49 3.20 -0.69
N GLY A 122 -12.43 2.57 -1.17
CA GLY A 122 -11.73 1.49 -0.46
C GLY A 122 -12.31 0.11 -0.68
N HIS A 123 -13.13 -0.09 -1.70
CA HIS A 123 -13.64 -1.41 -2.03
C HIS A 123 -12.61 -2.17 -2.86
N PHE A 124 -12.24 -3.36 -2.38
CA PHE A 124 -11.31 -4.25 -3.08
C PHE A 124 -11.89 -5.65 -3.23
N THR A 125 -11.46 -6.32 -4.27
CA THR A 125 -11.76 -7.72 -4.53
C THR A 125 -10.48 -8.54 -4.53
N PHE A 126 -10.55 -9.75 -3.98
CA PHE A 126 -9.46 -10.69 -3.94
C PHE A 126 -9.82 -11.92 -4.78
N THR A 127 -8.88 -12.33 -5.62
CA THR A 127 -8.96 -13.60 -6.35
C THR A 127 -7.85 -14.50 -5.85
N GLY A 128 -8.20 -15.66 -5.28
CA GLY A 128 -7.23 -16.71 -4.96
C GLY A 128 -6.99 -17.59 -6.18
N TYR A 129 -5.73 -17.97 -6.41
CA TYR A 129 -5.35 -18.92 -7.46
C TYR A 129 -5.12 -20.32 -6.89
N ALA A 130 -5.03 -21.32 -7.77
CA ALA A 130 -4.77 -22.69 -7.37
C ALA A 130 -3.42 -22.82 -6.64
N PHE A 131 -3.34 -23.73 -5.67
CA PHE A 131 -2.09 -24.01 -4.99
C PHE A 131 -1.00 -24.46 -5.97
N PHE A 132 0.25 -24.13 -5.65
CA PHE A 132 1.42 -24.36 -6.50
C PHE A 132 1.36 -23.64 -7.86
N SER A 133 0.49 -22.63 -7.98
CA SER A 133 0.45 -21.78 -9.16
C SER A 133 0.53 -20.32 -8.76
N GLY A 134 1.43 -19.58 -9.41
CA GLY A 134 1.66 -18.18 -9.17
C GLY A 134 1.87 -17.42 -10.47
N ALA A 135 1.92 -16.11 -10.38
CA ALA A 135 2.34 -15.29 -11.51
C ALA A 135 3.81 -15.51 -11.83
N THR A 136 4.17 -15.32 -13.09
CA THR A 136 5.54 -15.21 -13.57
C THR A 136 5.82 -13.80 -14.07
N PRO A 137 7.07 -13.41 -14.34
CA PRO A 137 7.37 -12.10 -14.94
C PRO A 137 6.63 -11.84 -16.27
N GLU A 138 6.20 -12.88 -16.96
CA GLU A 138 5.49 -12.83 -18.25
C GLU A 138 3.97 -12.89 -18.10
N THR A 139 3.46 -12.93 -16.86
CA THR A 139 2.01 -12.99 -16.61
C THR A 139 1.33 -11.71 -17.11
N THR A 140 0.23 -11.90 -17.83
CA THR A 140 -0.64 -10.86 -18.37
C THR A 140 -2.06 -11.04 -17.83
N TYR A 141 -2.96 -10.11 -18.14
CA TYR A 141 -4.36 -10.23 -17.74
C TYR A 141 -5.04 -11.47 -18.37
N ASN A 142 -4.66 -11.83 -19.61
CA ASN A 142 -5.24 -12.97 -20.34
C ASN A 142 -4.63 -14.32 -19.95
N ASN A 143 -3.44 -14.37 -19.35
CA ASN A 143 -2.77 -15.61 -18.97
C ASN A 143 -2.51 -15.73 -17.47
N GLN A 144 -3.45 -15.25 -16.64
CA GLN A 144 -3.38 -15.38 -15.19
C GLN A 144 -3.29 -16.86 -14.76
N PRO A 145 -2.75 -17.12 -13.56
CA PRO A 145 -2.80 -18.47 -12.99
C PRO A 145 -4.25 -19.00 -12.89
N PRO A 146 -4.48 -20.32 -12.91
CA PRO A 146 -5.81 -20.89 -12.81
C PRO A 146 -6.47 -20.52 -11.46
N PRO A 147 -7.79 -20.26 -11.43
CA PRO A 147 -8.50 -19.88 -10.21
C PRO A 147 -8.43 -20.99 -9.16
N GLY A 148 -8.31 -20.60 -7.90
CA GLY A 148 -8.36 -21.50 -6.75
C GLY A 148 -9.78 -21.83 -6.30
N PRO A 149 -9.93 -22.81 -5.39
CA PRO A 149 -11.24 -23.32 -4.99
C PRO A 149 -12.04 -22.36 -4.09
N SER A 150 -11.39 -21.45 -3.41
CA SER A 150 -12.03 -20.55 -2.43
C SER A 150 -11.26 -19.23 -2.35
N PRO A 151 -11.74 -18.17 -3.00
CA PRO A 151 -11.12 -16.86 -2.86
C PRO A 151 -11.30 -16.35 -1.42
N PRO A 152 -10.34 -15.62 -0.87
CA PRO A 152 -10.50 -14.92 0.40
C PRO A 152 -11.69 -13.96 0.36
N SER A 153 -12.33 -13.76 1.50
CA SER A 153 -13.37 -12.73 1.67
C SER A 153 -12.78 -11.56 2.44
N PRO A 154 -12.33 -10.50 1.75
CA PRO A 154 -11.75 -9.34 2.41
C PRO A 154 -12.82 -8.58 3.21
N PRO A 155 -12.42 -7.71 4.17
CA PRO A 155 -13.29 -6.71 4.72
C PRO A 155 -13.92 -5.84 3.63
N ALA A 156 -15.14 -5.33 3.88
CA ALA A 156 -15.88 -4.57 2.88
C ALA A 156 -15.13 -3.31 2.40
N VAL A 157 -14.35 -2.70 3.27
CA VAL A 157 -13.55 -1.50 2.97
C VAL A 157 -12.16 -1.65 3.59
N LEU A 158 -11.13 -1.36 2.81
CA LEU A 158 -9.76 -1.19 3.30
C LEU A 158 -9.39 0.29 3.26
N ALA A 159 -8.96 0.83 4.40
CA ALA A 159 -8.58 2.23 4.56
C ALA A 159 -7.29 2.37 5.38
N PRO A 160 -6.48 3.42 5.15
CA PRO A 160 -5.27 3.67 5.94
C PRO A 160 -5.54 3.79 7.45
N GLY A 161 -4.56 3.43 8.26
CA GLY A 161 -4.65 3.45 9.72
C GLY A 161 -5.15 2.14 10.33
N ASN A 162 -5.24 1.06 9.56
CA ASN A 162 -5.77 -0.23 9.99
C ASN A 162 -4.85 -1.40 9.61
N ALA A 163 -5.04 -2.52 10.28
CA ALA A 163 -4.51 -3.82 9.91
C ALA A 163 -5.70 -4.78 9.70
N TYR A 164 -5.64 -5.57 8.64
CA TYR A 164 -6.74 -6.42 8.22
C TYR A 164 -6.31 -7.87 8.12
N VAL A 165 -7.09 -8.77 8.72
CA VAL A 165 -7.02 -10.19 8.40
C VAL A 165 -7.86 -10.43 7.14
N ILE A 166 -7.21 -10.87 6.08
CA ILE A 166 -7.85 -11.15 4.78
C ILE A 166 -8.34 -12.59 4.74
N ASN A 167 -7.55 -13.50 5.28
CA ASN A 167 -7.88 -14.91 5.40
C ASN A 167 -7.10 -15.55 6.55
N ALA A 168 -7.72 -16.49 7.24
CA ALA A 168 -7.06 -17.33 8.23
C ALA A 168 -7.54 -18.77 8.10
N GLY A 169 -6.62 -19.71 8.15
CA GLY A 169 -6.94 -21.13 8.04
C GLY A 169 -5.69 -22.01 7.99
N PRO A 170 -5.86 -23.33 7.86
CA PRO A 170 -4.72 -24.22 7.72
C PRO A 170 -3.80 -23.80 6.59
N CYS A 171 -2.48 -23.93 6.76
CA CYS A 171 -1.52 -23.60 5.70
C CYS A 171 -1.59 -24.57 4.51
N PHE A 172 -2.20 -25.72 4.65
CA PHE A 172 -2.40 -26.73 3.61
C PHE A 172 -1.11 -27.29 2.95
N ILE A 173 0.04 -27.12 3.57
CA ILE A 173 1.27 -27.74 3.06
C ILE A 173 1.14 -29.25 3.16
N PRO A 174 1.32 -30.01 2.04
CA PRO A 174 1.35 -31.46 2.09
C PRO A 174 2.59 -31.97 2.85
N GLU A 175 2.46 -33.12 3.50
CA GLU A 175 3.57 -33.77 4.19
C GLU A 175 4.70 -34.11 3.20
N GLY A 176 5.93 -33.73 3.54
CA GLY A 176 7.11 -33.96 2.71
C GLY A 176 7.42 -32.86 1.69
N GLU A 177 6.51 -31.91 1.47
CA GLU A 177 6.79 -30.76 0.62
C GLU A 177 7.71 -29.75 1.32
N ALA A 178 8.72 -29.25 0.60
CA ALA A 178 9.65 -28.26 1.14
C ALA A 178 9.01 -26.87 1.28
N SER A 179 8.08 -26.55 0.38
CA SER A 179 7.32 -25.29 0.39
C SER A 179 6.09 -25.42 -0.51
N MET A 180 5.16 -24.48 -0.34
CA MET A 180 3.99 -24.35 -1.21
C MET A 180 3.85 -22.89 -1.65
N GLU A 181 3.75 -22.68 -2.96
CA GLU A 181 3.40 -21.36 -3.49
C GLU A 181 1.89 -21.17 -3.42
N VAL A 182 1.49 -20.01 -2.87
CA VAL A 182 0.12 -19.51 -2.86
C VAL A 182 0.10 -18.15 -3.50
N SER A 183 -0.95 -17.85 -4.24
CA SER A 183 -1.04 -16.55 -4.91
C SER A 183 -2.46 -16.03 -4.97
N GLY A 184 -2.58 -14.71 -5.15
CA GLY A 184 -3.86 -14.05 -5.29
C GLY A 184 -3.70 -12.66 -5.89
N ALA A 185 -4.77 -12.15 -6.49
CA ALA A 185 -4.82 -10.82 -7.05
C ALA A 185 -5.67 -9.89 -6.20
N LEU A 186 -5.21 -8.65 -6.07
CA LEU A 186 -5.95 -7.53 -5.53
C LEU A 186 -6.40 -6.64 -6.68
N CYS A 187 -7.71 -6.38 -6.76
CA CYS A 187 -8.32 -5.47 -7.74
C CYS A 187 -9.25 -4.50 -7.02
N SER A 188 -9.67 -3.44 -7.70
CA SER A 188 -10.67 -2.52 -7.16
C SER A 188 -11.61 -2.01 -8.26
N PRO A 189 -12.93 -1.84 -7.96
CA PRO A 189 -13.84 -1.17 -8.85
C PRO A 189 -13.79 0.37 -8.75
N ASP A 190 -13.25 0.94 -7.67
CA ASP A 190 -13.44 2.35 -7.33
C ASP A 190 -12.25 3.04 -6.62
N THR A 191 -11.14 2.32 -6.41
CA THR A 191 -10.03 2.85 -5.60
C THR A 191 -8.71 2.71 -6.31
N ASP A 192 -7.95 3.82 -6.35
CA ASP A 192 -6.55 3.84 -6.71
C ASP A 192 -5.71 3.50 -5.47
N LEU A 193 -4.83 2.52 -5.59
CA LEU A 193 -3.86 2.16 -4.57
C LEU A 193 -2.52 1.83 -5.22
N VAL A 194 -1.50 2.58 -4.81
CA VAL A 194 -0.10 2.29 -5.14
C VAL A 194 0.69 2.40 -3.85
N TYR A 195 1.52 1.42 -3.52
CA TYR A 195 2.33 1.47 -2.31
C TYR A 195 3.67 0.75 -2.51
N LEU A 196 4.64 1.04 -1.67
CA LEU A 196 5.88 0.28 -1.60
C LEU A 196 5.72 -0.82 -0.53
N GLN A 197 5.72 -2.08 -0.97
CA GLN A 197 5.69 -3.25 -0.07
C GLN A 197 6.98 -3.26 0.78
N THR A 198 6.87 -3.03 2.09
CA THR A 198 8.04 -3.00 2.98
C THR A 198 7.66 -3.13 4.45
N GLU A 199 8.56 -3.71 5.25
CA GLU A 199 8.50 -3.80 6.72
C GLU A 199 9.49 -2.86 7.40
N ASN A 200 10.34 -2.14 6.64
CA ASN A 200 11.53 -1.46 7.16
C ASN A 200 11.40 0.07 7.23
N MET A 201 10.21 0.62 6.98
CA MET A 201 9.99 2.06 6.92
C MET A 201 8.92 2.55 7.92
N GLY A 202 9.12 2.31 9.20
CA GLY A 202 8.13 2.56 10.26
C GLY A 202 7.17 1.37 10.36
N CYS A 203 5.86 1.61 10.45
CA CYS A 203 4.91 0.50 10.43
C CYS A 203 4.90 -0.19 9.06
N PRO A 204 4.88 -1.53 9.03
CA PRO A 204 4.88 -2.28 7.78
C PRO A 204 3.61 -1.99 6.95
N ILE A 205 3.76 -2.02 5.62
CA ILE A 205 2.65 -1.85 4.68
C ILE A 205 2.64 -2.98 3.66
N GLY A 206 1.46 -3.51 3.37
CA GLY A 206 1.24 -4.50 2.33
C GLY A 206 0.77 -5.85 2.83
N PHE A 207 0.95 -6.90 2.01
CA PHE A 207 0.56 -8.26 2.32
C PHE A 207 1.63 -9.01 3.08
N TYR A 208 1.20 -9.75 4.11
CA TYR A 208 2.06 -10.65 4.89
C TYR A 208 1.31 -11.92 5.26
N VAL A 209 2.04 -13.00 5.46
CA VAL A 209 1.51 -14.23 6.05
C VAL A 209 2.18 -14.50 7.39
N VAL A 210 1.38 -14.62 8.42
CA VAL A 210 1.80 -15.04 9.76
C VAL A 210 1.47 -16.52 9.92
N ILE A 211 2.49 -17.31 10.32
CA ILE A 211 2.33 -18.73 10.64
C ILE A 211 2.25 -18.88 12.14
N SER A 212 1.19 -19.51 12.65
CA SER A 212 0.98 -19.77 14.08
C SER A 212 0.62 -21.21 14.34
N ASP A 213 0.68 -21.61 15.61
CA ASP A 213 0.10 -22.88 16.03
C ASP A 213 -1.42 -22.87 15.81
N PRO A 214 -2.06 -24.02 15.50
CA PRO A 214 -3.50 -24.10 15.45
C PRO A 214 -4.08 -23.69 16.81
N GLU A 215 -5.19 -22.95 16.80
CA GLU A 215 -5.97 -22.74 18.03
C GLU A 215 -6.61 -24.07 18.43
N GLU A 216 -6.48 -24.47 19.71
CA GLU A 216 -7.09 -25.67 20.28
C GLU A 216 -8.61 -25.52 20.44
#